data_746983a5800cc3593de6268a41bcf4df
#
_entry.id   746983a5800cc3593de6268a41bcf4df
#
_cell.length_a   1.000
_cell.length_b   1.000
_cell.length_c   1.000
_cell.angle_alpha   90.00
_cell.angle_beta   90.00
_cell.angle_gamma   90.00
#
_symmetry.space_group_name_H-M   'P 1'
#
loop_
_entity.id
_entity.type
_entity.pdbx_description
1 polymer ?
#
loop_
_entity_poly.entity_id
_entity_poly.type
_entity_poly.pdbx_seq_one_letter_code
_entity_poly.pdbx_strand_id
1 'polypeptide(L)'
;MRRPDRTIRKRLKSLELHLKEENPILVSAVGGFRQLSRVGYAMGLLDTSESYATQIPWWPLISVLGTFSSGKSTFINQYLSYPLQDTGNQAVDDKFTVICYGGDKDARTLPGLALDADPRFPFYQTSDELDKVESGQGRRIDAYLQLKTCDSDELKGRILIDSPGFDADEQRSATLRLTNHIIDLSDLVLVFFDARHPEPGAMSDTLAHLVGATKDRADSSKFLYILNQIDTTAREDNPEEVVGAWQRALAREGLTAGRFYTIYDPEAAVPIENEALRRRFEWKRDQDLSEILSRIEQVSVERAYRIIGALEKRARDIEEHYVPKLRELIARWRRQVLIWDAGWVLLGGSAAAASRFLPPAMAANVDNGLAQLFASPLVMMGTAVVLVMGALYLHFRVRRWAAAKVVQEIKQEHVDEEAETLTRAFKRNTHMLRSVFCPDPVGWSWRNRRALKIIVSSANQLVQNLNDRFTDPSGKRPVVEEVDESESPKAISGEVVPREETV
;
A
#
# COMPACT_ATOMS: atom_id res chain seq x y z
N MET A 1 -8.02 12.19 -20.86
CA MET A 1 -7.71 11.28 -19.73
C MET A 1 -6.45 11.79 -19.05
N ARG A 2 -6.47 12.00 -17.73
CA ARG A 2 -5.23 12.26 -16.98
C ARG A 2 -4.38 10.99 -17.05
N ARG A 3 -3.09 11.16 -17.30
CA ARG A 3 -2.11 10.06 -17.32
C ARG A 3 -1.21 10.23 -16.11
N PRO A 4 -0.66 9.14 -15.57
CA PRO A 4 0.30 9.22 -14.47
C PRO A 4 1.53 10.02 -14.90
N ASP A 5 2.15 10.69 -13.95
CA ASP A 5 3.37 11.47 -14.14
C ASP A 5 4.51 10.61 -14.66
N ARG A 6 5.53 11.26 -15.20
CA ARG A 6 6.71 10.56 -15.75
C ARG A 6 7.42 9.70 -14.70
N THR A 7 7.47 10.18 -13.47
CA THR A 7 8.08 9.47 -12.33
C THR A 7 7.35 8.16 -12.03
N ILE A 8 6.01 8.20 -11.89
CA ILE A 8 5.19 7.01 -11.65
C ILE A 8 5.33 6.01 -12.79
N ARG A 9 5.33 6.47 -14.05
CA ARG A 9 5.52 5.57 -15.21
C ARG A 9 6.87 4.87 -15.19
N LYS A 10 7.95 5.59 -14.82
CA LYS A 10 9.29 5.01 -14.70
C LYS A 10 9.32 3.97 -13.58
N ARG A 11 8.74 4.30 -12.41
CA ARG A 11 8.65 3.40 -11.25
C ARG A 11 7.88 2.12 -11.56
N LEU A 12 6.72 2.22 -12.24
CA LEU A 12 5.93 1.06 -12.66
C LEU A 12 6.67 0.19 -13.70
N LYS A 13 7.45 0.79 -14.60
CA LYS A 13 8.27 0.03 -15.55
C LYS A 13 9.41 -0.72 -14.83
N SER A 14 10.07 -0.07 -13.87
CA SER A 14 11.10 -0.71 -13.04
C SER A 14 10.50 -1.86 -12.21
N LEU A 15 9.33 -1.64 -11.59
CA LEU A 15 8.59 -2.69 -10.86
C LEU A 15 8.33 -3.92 -11.73
N GLU A 16 7.85 -3.74 -12.97
CA GLU A 16 7.60 -4.86 -13.90
C GLU A 16 8.87 -5.60 -14.28
N LEU A 17 9.99 -4.90 -14.43
CA LEU A 17 11.28 -5.54 -14.75
C LEU A 17 11.72 -6.43 -13.59
N HIS A 18 11.69 -5.93 -12.35
CA HIS A 18 12.04 -6.75 -11.18
C HIS A 18 11.09 -7.95 -11.02
N LEU A 19 9.79 -7.74 -11.18
CA LEU A 19 8.81 -8.84 -11.06
C LEU A 19 8.98 -9.90 -12.16
N LYS A 20 9.41 -9.53 -13.36
CA LYS A 20 9.70 -10.51 -14.43
C LYS A 20 10.83 -11.46 -14.05
N GLU A 21 11.84 -10.96 -13.35
CA GLU A 21 12.99 -11.75 -12.91
C GLU A 21 12.71 -12.52 -11.62
N GLU A 22 12.08 -11.87 -10.65
CA GLU A 22 11.93 -12.41 -9.31
C GLU A 22 10.59 -13.14 -9.08
N ASN A 23 9.46 -12.64 -9.64
CA ASN A 23 8.13 -13.22 -9.46
C ASN A 23 7.21 -12.98 -10.67
N PRO A 24 7.36 -13.74 -11.78
CA PRO A 24 6.64 -13.52 -13.04
C PRO A 24 5.12 -13.56 -12.91
N ILE A 25 4.58 -14.34 -11.94
CA ILE A 25 3.13 -14.49 -11.75
C ILE A 25 2.46 -13.14 -11.43
N LEU A 26 3.15 -12.29 -10.68
CA LEU A 26 2.63 -10.99 -10.24
C LEU A 26 2.66 -9.93 -11.35
N VAL A 27 3.34 -10.15 -12.46
CA VAL A 27 3.40 -9.21 -13.59
C VAL A 27 2.00 -8.89 -14.13
N SER A 28 1.15 -9.90 -14.27
CA SER A 28 -0.24 -9.72 -14.70
C SER A 28 -1.06 -8.90 -13.72
N ALA A 29 -0.80 -9.03 -12.40
CA ALA A 29 -1.44 -8.23 -11.38
C ALA A 29 -1.07 -6.74 -11.51
N VAL A 30 0.18 -6.40 -11.88
CA VAL A 30 0.58 -5.00 -12.17
C VAL A 30 -0.26 -4.43 -13.31
N GLY A 31 -0.52 -5.21 -14.35
CA GLY A 31 -1.43 -4.84 -15.45
C GLY A 31 -2.83 -4.48 -14.95
N GLY A 32 -3.39 -5.29 -14.06
CA GLY A 32 -4.66 -5.05 -13.39
C GLY A 32 -4.66 -3.74 -12.58
N PHE A 33 -3.65 -3.50 -11.76
CA PHE A 33 -3.50 -2.26 -10.99
C PHE A 33 -3.32 -1.02 -11.88
N ARG A 34 -2.64 -1.14 -13.03
CA ARG A 34 -2.57 -0.05 -14.02
C ARG A 34 -3.93 0.29 -14.61
N GLN A 35 -4.75 -0.73 -14.92
CA GLN A 35 -6.11 -0.51 -15.42
C GLN A 35 -6.98 0.11 -14.32
N LEU A 36 -6.87 -0.36 -13.09
CA LEU A 36 -7.57 0.20 -11.93
C LEU A 36 -7.19 1.68 -11.69
N SER A 37 -5.88 2.00 -11.76
CA SER A 37 -5.40 3.37 -11.64
C SER A 37 -5.95 4.28 -12.74
N ARG A 38 -6.15 3.79 -13.99
CA ARG A 38 -6.82 4.57 -15.05
C ARG A 38 -8.26 4.92 -14.69
N VAL A 39 -8.99 4.01 -14.04
CA VAL A 39 -10.34 4.29 -13.53
C VAL A 39 -10.26 5.31 -12.41
N GLY A 40 -9.34 5.16 -11.45
CA GLY A 40 -9.10 6.12 -10.38
C GLY A 40 -8.81 7.54 -10.89
N TYR A 41 -7.91 7.68 -11.88
CA TYR A 41 -7.64 8.97 -12.52
C TYR A 41 -8.85 9.53 -13.25
N ALA A 42 -9.65 8.70 -13.92
CA ALA A 42 -10.86 9.13 -14.62
C ALA A 42 -11.89 9.68 -13.65
N MET A 43 -12.01 9.10 -12.46
CA MET A 43 -12.95 9.53 -11.43
C MET A 43 -12.41 10.64 -10.52
N GLY A 44 -11.09 10.86 -10.50
CA GLY A 44 -10.42 11.81 -9.60
C GLY A 44 -10.16 11.24 -8.20
N LEU A 45 -10.20 9.92 -8.06
CA LEU A 45 -9.86 9.21 -6.82
C LEU A 45 -8.33 9.16 -6.60
N LEU A 46 -7.55 9.19 -7.68
CA LEU A 46 -6.09 9.27 -7.65
C LEU A 46 -5.60 10.59 -8.24
N ASP A 47 -4.51 11.11 -7.70
CA ASP A 47 -3.73 12.16 -8.35
C ASP A 47 -2.76 11.57 -9.38
N THR A 48 -2.20 12.39 -10.25
CA THR A 48 -1.25 11.95 -11.29
C THR A 48 0.09 11.50 -10.72
N SER A 49 0.42 11.94 -9.51
CA SER A 49 1.59 11.54 -8.72
C SER A 49 1.43 10.22 -7.96
N GLU A 50 0.25 9.61 -8.00
CA GLU A 50 -0.09 8.39 -7.26
C GLU A 50 -0.45 7.24 -8.21
N SER A 51 -0.33 5.99 -7.73
CA SER A 51 -0.83 4.79 -8.41
C SER A 51 -1.20 3.72 -7.39
N TYR A 52 -2.31 3.01 -7.59
CA TYR A 52 -2.66 1.88 -6.72
C TYR A 52 -1.57 0.81 -6.67
N ALA A 53 -0.82 0.62 -7.76
CA ALA A 53 0.30 -0.31 -7.79
C ALA A 53 1.49 0.11 -6.93
N THR A 54 1.70 1.41 -6.71
CA THR A 54 2.80 1.90 -5.87
C THR A 54 2.44 2.01 -4.39
N GLN A 55 1.17 1.82 -4.04
CA GLN A 55 0.67 1.82 -2.66
C GLN A 55 0.69 0.43 -2.00
N ILE A 56 1.15 -0.59 -2.72
CA ILE A 56 1.15 -1.97 -2.26
C ILE A 56 2.59 -2.47 -2.18
N PRO A 57 3.00 -3.09 -1.06
CA PRO A 57 4.26 -3.82 -0.99
C PRO A 57 4.14 -5.11 -1.81
N TRP A 58 4.98 -5.23 -2.83
CA TRP A 58 4.96 -6.36 -3.77
C TRP A 58 5.75 -7.56 -3.27
N TRP A 59 6.82 -7.33 -2.52
CA TRP A 59 7.64 -8.35 -1.91
C TRP A 59 7.25 -8.57 -0.45
N PRO A 60 7.20 -9.80 0.04
CA PRO A 60 7.08 -10.06 1.47
C PRO A 60 8.32 -9.52 2.19
N LEU A 61 8.08 -8.92 3.34
CA LEU A 61 9.09 -8.40 4.24
C LEU A 61 9.28 -9.38 5.40
N ILE A 62 10.51 -9.83 5.60
CA ILE A 62 10.90 -10.74 6.67
C ILE A 62 11.89 -10.01 7.55
N SER A 63 11.51 -9.69 8.78
CA SER A 63 12.40 -9.01 9.71
C SER A 63 13.05 -9.99 10.66
N VAL A 64 14.36 -9.81 10.86
CA VAL A 64 15.16 -10.56 11.82
C VAL A 64 15.54 -9.61 12.95
N LEU A 65 14.95 -9.84 14.11
CA LEU A 65 15.13 -9.04 15.31
C LEU A 65 15.83 -9.87 16.39
N GLY A 66 16.55 -9.24 17.28
CA GLY A 66 17.15 -9.97 18.39
C GLY A 66 18.23 -9.19 19.10
N THR A 67 18.62 -9.68 20.28
CA THR A 67 19.70 -9.11 21.08
C THR A 67 21.03 -9.16 20.33
N PHE A 68 21.97 -8.37 20.83
CA PHE A 68 23.36 -8.49 20.43
C PHE A 68 23.87 -9.93 20.62
N SER A 69 24.73 -10.40 19.73
CA SER A 69 25.29 -11.77 19.75
C SER A 69 24.29 -12.94 19.73
N SER A 70 22.99 -12.71 19.48
CA SER A 70 22.02 -13.80 19.34
C SER A 70 22.15 -14.64 18.06
N GLY A 71 23.12 -14.32 17.19
CA GLY A 71 23.41 -15.08 15.98
C GLY A 71 22.58 -14.73 14.75
N LYS A 72 21.93 -13.56 14.72
CA LYS A 72 21.15 -13.07 13.56
C LYS A 72 21.96 -13.06 12.26
N SER A 73 23.13 -12.42 12.27
CA SER A 73 24.02 -12.29 11.11
C SER A 73 24.50 -13.64 10.59
N THR A 74 24.82 -14.57 11.50
CA THR A 74 25.18 -15.95 11.15
C THR A 74 24.03 -16.66 10.44
N PHE A 75 22.83 -16.59 11.02
CA PHE A 75 21.63 -17.16 10.41
C PHE A 75 21.35 -16.57 9.02
N ILE A 76 21.45 -15.26 8.88
CA ILE A 76 21.24 -14.58 7.59
C ILE A 76 22.26 -15.07 6.55
N ASN A 77 23.55 -15.12 6.90
CA ASN A 77 24.59 -15.59 5.99
C ASN A 77 24.38 -17.05 5.58
N GLN A 78 24.00 -17.91 6.52
CA GLN A 78 23.68 -19.31 6.28
C GLN A 78 22.45 -19.45 5.37
N TYR A 79 21.38 -18.71 5.65
CA TYR A 79 20.16 -18.69 4.85
C TYR A 79 20.43 -18.24 3.41
N LEU A 80 21.25 -17.19 3.24
CA LEU A 80 21.62 -16.67 1.92
C LEU A 80 22.66 -17.52 1.19
N SER A 81 23.31 -18.46 1.88
CA SER A 81 24.52 -19.16 1.40
C SER A 81 25.59 -18.17 0.89
N TYR A 82 25.66 -17.00 1.52
CA TYR A 82 26.53 -15.89 1.13
C TYR A 82 26.96 -15.09 2.37
N PRO A 83 28.29 -14.81 2.55
CA PRO A 83 28.80 -14.04 3.70
C PRO A 83 28.55 -12.53 3.52
N LEU A 84 27.30 -12.10 3.67
CA LEU A 84 26.86 -10.72 3.45
C LEU A 84 26.97 -9.84 4.68
N GLN A 85 26.66 -10.40 5.85
CA GLN A 85 26.66 -9.70 7.12
C GLN A 85 27.95 -10.01 7.88
N ASP A 86 28.55 -8.96 8.46
CA ASP A 86 29.71 -9.15 9.31
C ASP A 86 29.31 -9.90 10.58
N THR A 87 30.07 -10.93 10.94
CA THR A 87 29.83 -11.75 12.12
C THR A 87 30.96 -11.48 13.15
N GLY A 88 30.60 -11.24 14.39
CA GLY A 88 31.59 -10.97 15.45
C GLY A 88 30.93 -10.63 16.78
N ASN A 89 31.77 -10.57 17.83
CA ASN A 89 31.34 -10.23 19.19
C ASN A 89 31.32 -8.71 19.49
N GLN A 90 31.59 -7.86 18.49
CA GLN A 90 31.51 -6.42 18.62
C GLN A 90 30.28 -5.92 17.86
N ALA A 91 29.64 -4.86 18.36
CA ALA A 91 28.52 -4.21 17.68
C ALA A 91 28.99 -3.71 16.32
N VAL A 92 28.59 -4.44 15.26
CA VAL A 92 29.08 -4.18 13.90
C VAL A 92 28.08 -3.29 13.14
N ASP A 93 26.80 -3.42 13.40
CA ASP A 93 25.74 -2.70 12.68
C ASP A 93 24.83 -1.93 13.64
N ASP A 94 24.96 -0.60 13.62
CA ASP A 94 24.06 0.32 14.36
C ASP A 94 22.78 0.65 13.58
N LYS A 95 22.63 0.07 12.38
CA LYS A 95 21.56 0.39 11.44
C LYS A 95 20.74 -0.83 11.08
N PHE A 96 19.48 -0.59 10.76
CA PHE A 96 18.70 -1.61 10.07
C PHE A 96 19.26 -1.83 8.67
N THR A 97 19.52 -3.08 8.34
CA THR A 97 20.00 -3.46 7.01
C THR A 97 18.89 -4.12 6.22
N VAL A 98 18.43 -3.45 5.17
CA VAL A 98 17.50 -4.01 4.21
C VAL A 98 18.29 -4.80 3.17
N ILE A 99 17.96 -6.08 3.00
CA ILE A 99 18.66 -7.01 2.14
C ILE A 99 17.73 -7.47 1.04
N CYS A 100 18.15 -7.33 -0.23
CA CYS A 100 17.35 -7.75 -1.37
C CYS A 100 18.21 -8.32 -2.50
N TYR A 101 17.56 -9.02 -3.42
CA TYR A 101 18.21 -9.57 -4.59
C TYR A 101 18.86 -8.47 -5.44
N GLY A 102 20.10 -8.73 -5.86
CA GLY A 102 20.84 -7.95 -6.83
C GLY A 102 21.58 -8.89 -7.76
N GLY A 103 21.39 -8.75 -9.06
CA GLY A 103 21.99 -9.63 -10.07
C GLY A 103 23.49 -9.46 -10.27
N ASP A 104 24.15 -8.61 -9.46
CA ASP A 104 25.60 -8.46 -9.48
C ASP A 104 26.24 -9.53 -8.59
N LYS A 105 27.32 -10.16 -9.07
CA LYS A 105 28.06 -11.18 -8.30
C LYS A 105 28.65 -10.64 -7.00
N ASP A 106 29.03 -9.37 -7.00
CA ASP A 106 29.58 -8.70 -5.82
C ASP A 106 28.47 -8.05 -4.99
N ALA A 107 28.51 -8.27 -3.69
CA ALA A 107 27.59 -7.59 -2.77
C ALA A 107 27.82 -6.07 -2.80
N ARG A 108 26.74 -5.32 -2.77
CA ARG A 108 26.78 -3.85 -2.71
C ARG A 108 26.10 -3.35 -1.46
N THR A 109 26.72 -2.38 -0.81
CA THR A 109 26.12 -1.61 0.28
C THR A 109 25.79 -0.22 -0.22
N LEU A 110 24.53 0.19 -0.09
CA LEU A 110 24.02 1.47 -0.53
C LEU A 110 23.41 2.23 0.67
N PRO A 111 23.43 3.57 0.65
CA PRO A 111 22.81 4.36 1.70
C PRO A 111 21.30 4.15 1.76
N GLY A 112 20.67 4.43 2.91
CA GLY A 112 19.23 4.28 3.13
C GLY A 112 18.37 5.08 2.14
N LEU A 113 18.89 6.19 1.63
CA LEU A 113 18.23 7.00 0.59
C LEU A 113 17.95 6.19 -0.71
N ALA A 114 18.72 5.13 -0.97
CA ALA A 114 18.47 4.25 -2.12
C ALA A 114 17.12 3.53 -2.02
N LEU A 115 16.61 3.30 -0.82
CA LEU A 115 15.31 2.68 -0.57
C LEU A 115 14.14 3.52 -1.09
N ASP A 116 14.23 4.85 -1.03
CA ASP A 116 13.17 5.74 -1.52
C ASP A 116 12.99 5.66 -3.06
N ALA A 117 14.06 5.35 -3.76
CA ALA A 117 14.05 5.27 -5.22
C ALA A 117 13.61 3.91 -5.76
N ASP A 118 13.76 2.84 -4.99
CA ASP A 118 13.49 1.47 -5.41
C ASP A 118 12.00 1.12 -5.29
N PRO A 119 11.35 0.68 -6.38
CA PRO A 119 9.92 0.36 -6.37
C PRO A 119 9.56 -0.88 -5.55
N ARG A 120 10.53 -1.69 -5.15
CA ARG A 120 10.32 -2.90 -4.34
C ARG A 120 9.92 -2.57 -2.92
N PHE A 121 10.38 -1.43 -2.39
CA PHE A 121 10.22 -1.06 -1.00
C PHE A 121 8.96 -0.25 -0.75
N PRO A 122 8.17 -0.60 0.28
CA PRO A 122 7.09 0.24 0.75
C PRO A 122 7.58 1.44 1.57
N PHE A 123 8.91 1.62 1.66
CA PHE A 123 9.58 2.62 2.50
C PHE A 123 9.64 4.04 1.92
N TYR A 124 9.10 4.28 0.72
CA TYR A 124 9.06 5.64 0.16
C TYR A 124 8.29 6.66 1.02
N GLN A 125 7.54 6.18 2.02
CA GLN A 125 6.89 6.99 3.05
C GLN A 125 7.64 6.98 4.40
N THR A 126 8.73 6.22 4.52
CA THR A 126 9.44 6.08 5.79
C THR A 126 10.11 7.39 6.21
N SER A 127 10.63 8.14 5.25
CA SER A 127 11.13 9.50 5.50
C SER A 127 10.03 10.42 6.04
N ASP A 128 8.82 10.34 5.48
CA ASP A 128 7.66 11.11 5.92
C ASP A 128 7.14 10.63 7.28
N GLU A 129 7.16 9.33 7.55
CA GLU A 129 6.80 8.75 8.84
C GLU A 129 7.82 9.11 9.93
N LEU A 130 9.12 9.09 9.63
CA LEU A 130 10.16 9.56 10.53
C LEU A 130 10.03 11.06 10.83
N ASP A 131 9.66 11.87 9.84
CA ASP A 131 9.41 13.30 10.02
C ASP A 131 8.15 13.59 10.86
N LYS A 132 7.16 12.73 10.85
CA LYS A 132 5.99 12.82 11.76
C LYS A 132 6.36 12.55 13.22
N VAL A 133 7.40 11.76 13.43
CA VAL A 133 7.90 11.41 14.76
C VAL A 133 8.71 12.54 15.38
N GLU A 134 9.63 13.11 14.61
CA GLU A 134 10.48 14.23 15.00
C GLU A 134 10.90 14.99 13.74
N SER A 135 10.57 16.29 13.69
CA SER A 135 10.88 17.16 12.54
C SER A 135 12.37 17.09 12.15
N GLY A 136 12.69 16.69 10.93
CA GLY A 136 14.03 16.63 10.38
C GLY A 136 14.71 15.26 10.47
N GLN A 137 14.11 14.25 11.09
CA GLN A 137 14.65 12.88 11.14
C GLN A 137 14.53 12.16 9.79
N GLY A 138 13.52 12.46 8.98
CA GLY A 138 13.39 11.91 7.63
C GLY A 138 14.58 12.21 6.72
N ARG A 139 15.28 13.34 6.94
CA ARG A 139 16.52 13.69 6.25
C ARG A 139 17.73 12.87 6.71
N ARG A 140 17.61 12.13 7.79
CA ARG A 140 18.67 11.29 8.38
C ARG A 140 18.41 9.81 8.20
N ILE A 141 17.60 9.42 7.22
CA ILE A 141 17.28 8.01 6.93
C ILE A 141 18.55 7.15 6.82
N ASP A 142 19.62 7.71 6.27
CA ASP A 142 20.93 7.04 6.15
C ASP A 142 21.61 6.75 7.49
N ALA A 143 21.19 7.40 8.58
CA ALA A 143 21.69 7.12 9.92
C ALA A 143 21.04 5.87 10.53
N TYR A 144 19.86 5.48 10.05
CA TYR A 144 19.07 4.38 10.60
C TYR A 144 18.94 3.19 9.67
N LEU A 145 19.04 3.41 8.36
CA LEU A 145 18.82 2.39 7.33
C LEU A 145 20.00 2.33 6.36
N GLN A 146 20.29 1.12 5.89
CA GLN A 146 21.16 0.85 4.75
C GLN A 146 20.55 -0.24 3.88
N LEU A 147 20.96 -0.31 2.62
CA LEU A 147 20.55 -1.34 1.68
C LEU A 147 21.76 -2.18 1.29
N LYS A 148 21.69 -3.49 1.48
CA LYS A 148 22.66 -4.45 0.94
C LYS A 148 22.00 -5.29 -0.15
N THR A 149 22.73 -5.57 -1.22
CA THR A 149 22.27 -6.45 -2.30
C THR A 149 23.29 -7.54 -2.57
N CYS A 150 22.84 -8.76 -2.85
CA CYS A 150 23.67 -9.87 -3.27
C CYS A 150 22.91 -10.79 -4.25
N ASP A 151 23.66 -11.60 -4.98
CA ASP A 151 23.14 -12.59 -5.92
C ASP A 151 22.86 -13.93 -5.20
N SER A 152 21.83 -13.91 -4.33
CA SER A 152 21.35 -15.12 -3.66
C SER A 152 19.93 -15.44 -4.16
N ASP A 153 19.74 -16.68 -4.61
CA ASP A 153 18.42 -17.15 -5.09
C ASP A 153 17.35 -17.09 -4.00
N GLU A 154 17.77 -17.19 -2.73
CA GLU A 154 16.86 -17.09 -1.57
C GLU A 154 16.23 -15.71 -1.40
N LEU A 155 16.83 -14.68 -2.01
CA LEU A 155 16.29 -13.32 -1.99
C LEU A 155 15.33 -13.04 -3.15
N LYS A 156 15.26 -13.93 -4.15
CA LYS A 156 14.34 -13.72 -5.28
C LYS A 156 12.90 -13.70 -4.80
N GLY A 157 12.25 -12.57 -5.03
CA GLY A 157 10.85 -12.36 -4.65
C GLY A 157 10.61 -12.11 -3.15
N ARG A 158 11.63 -11.78 -2.35
CA ARG A 158 11.51 -11.44 -0.92
C ARG A 158 12.55 -10.41 -0.47
N ILE A 159 12.29 -9.79 0.65
CA ILE A 159 13.16 -8.79 1.28
C ILE A 159 13.39 -9.20 2.72
N LEU A 160 14.67 -9.25 3.14
CA LEU A 160 15.04 -9.42 4.54
C LEU A 160 15.38 -8.06 5.15
N ILE A 161 15.08 -7.90 6.43
CA ILE A 161 15.47 -6.73 7.21
C ILE A 161 16.17 -7.23 8.46
N ASP A 162 17.47 -6.95 8.56
CA ASP A 162 18.24 -7.22 9.78
C ASP A 162 18.19 -6.01 10.69
N SER A 163 17.89 -6.23 11.98
CA SER A 163 17.89 -5.17 12.97
C SER A 163 19.28 -5.00 13.58
N PRO A 164 19.64 -3.79 14.03
CA PRO A 164 20.75 -3.64 14.94
C PRO A 164 20.55 -4.53 16.17
N GLY A 165 21.64 -4.94 16.80
CA GLY A 165 21.55 -5.65 18.09
C GLY A 165 20.94 -4.71 19.14
N PHE A 166 19.87 -5.16 19.79
CA PHE A 166 19.26 -4.39 20.87
C PHE A 166 20.12 -4.53 22.12
N ASP A 167 20.72 -3.43 22.56
CA ASP A 167 21.42 -3.34 23.85
C ASP A 167 20.72 -2.33 24.76
N ALA A 168 20.68 -2.62 26.06
CA ALA A 168 19.88 -1.87 27.03
C ALA A 168 20.25 -0.38 27.12
N ASP A 169 21.48 -0.03 26.83
CA ASP A 169 22.00 1.33 27.05
C ASP A 169 21.84 2.29 25.85
N GLU A 170 21.53 1.80 24.65
CA GLU A 170 21.49 2.62 23.42
C GLU A 170 20.10 2.81 22.80
N GLN A 171 19.03 2.44 23.49
CA GLN A 171 17.66 2.49 22.94
C GLN A 171 17.18 3.94 22.79
N ARG A 172 17.56 4.56 21.69
CA ARG A 172 17.00 5.85 21.29
C ARG A 172 15.53 5.66 20.89
N SER A 173 14.67 6.55 21.34
CA SER A 173 13.24 6.53 21.04
C SER A 173 12.93 6.43 19.53
N ALA A 174 13.80 6.96 18.67
CA ALA A 174 13.70 6.84 17.21
C ALA A 174 13.91 5.42 16.70
N THR A 175 14.88 4.67 17.25
CA THR A 175 15.15 3.27 16.86
C THR A 175 13.98 2.36 17.24
N LEU A 176 13.40 2.53 18.43
CA LEU A 176 12.22 1.76 18.87
C LEU A 176 10.99 2.04 17.99
N ARG A 177 10.77 3.29 17.57
CA ARG A 177 9.65 3.63 16.68
C ARG A 177 9.85 3.07 15.28
N LEU A 178 11.09 3.14 14.77
CA LEU A 178 11.42 2.51 13.49
C LEU A 178 11.24 0.99 13.56
N THR A 179 11.63 0.36 14.66
CA THR A 179 11.39 -1.07 14.91
C THR A 179 9.90 -1.40 14.82
N ASN A 180 9.05 -0.64 15.51
CA ASN A 180 7.60 -0.84 15.45
C ASN A 180 7.06 -0.68 14.03
N HIS A 181 7.51 0.34 13.31
CA HIS A 181 7.11 0.57 11.92
C HIS A 181 7.55 -0.58 11.00
N ILE A 182 8.78 -1.08 11.15
CA ILE A 182 9.29 -2.23 10.40
C ILE A 182 8.48 -3.49 10.73
N ILE A 183 8.17 -3.73 12.01
CA ILE A 183 7.31 -4.84 12.43
C ILE A 183 5.94 -4.73 11.79
N ASP A 184 5.34 -3.55 11.73
CA ASP A 184 4.03 -3.32 11.11
C ASP A 184 4.02 -3.64 9.62
N LEU A 185 5.10 -3.31 8.92
CA LEU A 185 5.27 -3.59 7.51
C LEU A 185 5.60 -5.07 7.23
N SER A 186 6.16 -5.79 8.22
CA SER A 186 6.66 -7.15 8.04
C SER A 186 5.55 -8.17 7.96
N ASP A 187 5.73 -9.13 7.05
CA ASP A 187 4.87 -10.31 6.91
C ASP A 187 5.27 -11.43 7.85
N LEU A 188 6.55 -11.49 8.19
CA LEU A 188 7.14 -12.44 9.12
C LEU A 188 8.20 -11.75 9.96
N VAL A 189 8.22 -12.05 11.24
CA VAL A 189 9.19 -11.51 12.20
C VAL A 189 9.85 -12.67 12.93
N LEU A 190 11.15 -12.81 12.72
CA LEU A 190 12.00 -13.80 13.40
C LEU A 190 12.65 -13.10 14.59
N VAL A 191 12.37 -13.54 15.80
CA VAL A 191 12.89 -12.94 17.03
C VAL A 191 13.92 -13.86 17.64
N PHE A 192 15.20 -13.48 17.58
CA PHE A 192 16.34 -14.29 18.03
C PHE A 192 16.72 -14.00 19.47
N PHE A 193 16.91 -15.07 20.24
CA PHE A 193 17.39 -15.08 21.61
C PHE A 193 18.66 -15.91 21.71
N ASP A 194 19.51 -15.56 22.66
CA ASP A 194 20.75 -16.27 22.94
C ASP A 194 20.52 -17.27 24.11
N ALA A 195 20.79 -18.55 23.86
CA ALA A 195 20.62 -19.59 24.87
C ALA A 195 21.59 -19.46 26.07
N ARG A 196 22.69 -18.72 25.91
CA ARG A 196 23.63 -18.39 27.00
C ARG A 196 23.02 -17.43 28.01
N HIS A 197 22.03 -16.63 27.57
CA HIS A 197 21.33 -15.64 28.37
C HIS A 197 19.82 -15.80 28.14
N PRO A 198 19.22 -16.91 28.62
CA PRO A 198 17.81 -17.25 28.31
C PRO A 198 16.81 -16.29 28.96
N GLU A 199 17.24 -15.50 29.93
CA GLU A 199 16.38 -14.47 30.52
C GLU A 199 16.42 -13.19 29.67
N PRO A 200 15.26 -12.64 29.29
CA PRO A 200 15.18 -11.51 28.37
C PRO A 200 15.54 -10.15 29.02
N GLY A 201 16.56 -10.09 29.87
CA GLY A 201 16.95 -8.89 30.61
C GLY A 201 17.18 -7.66 29.71
N ALA A 202 18.13 -7.75 28.76
CA ALA A 202 18.45 -6.67 27.83
C ALA A 202 17.34 -6.42 26.79
N MET A 203 16.44 -7.37 26.59
CA MET A 203 15.35 -7.32 25.62
C MET A 203 14.00 -7.00 26.23
N SER A 204 13.90 -6.82 27.54
CA SER A 204 12.61 -6.62 28.23
C SER A 204 11.86 -5.41 27.69
N ASP A 205 12.54 -4.31 27.41
CA ASP A 205 11.91 -3.08 26.88
C ASP A 205 11.46 -3.30 25.42
N THR A 206 12.27 -3.98 24.62
CA THR A 206 11.89 -4.33 23.24
C THR A 206 10.77 -5.36 23.23
N LEU A 207 10.82 -6.37 24.12
CA LEU A 207 9.74 -7.34 24.28
C LEU A 207 8.48 -6.69 24.82
N ALA A 208 8.55 -5.79 25.80
CA ALA A 208 7.39 -5.05 26.29
C ALA A 208 6.73 -4.24 25.17
N HIS A 209 7.50 -3.65 24.25
CA HIS A 209 6.97 -3.00 23.06
C HIS A 209 6.42 -3.98 22.03
N LEU A 210 7.11 -5.10 21.76
CA LEU A 210 6.62 -6.16 20.87
C LEU A 210 5.35 -6.80 21.45
N VAL A 211 5.31 -7.07 22.76
CA VAL A 211 4.18 -7.67 23.45
C VAL A 211 3.02 -6.70 23.56
N GLY A 212 3.27 -5.45 23.91
CA GLY A 212 2.24 -4.40 23.92
C GLY A 212 1.60 -4.26 22.53
N ALA A 213 2.42 -4.34 21.50
CA ALA A 213 1.95 -4.30 20.11
C ALA A 213 1.27 -5.61 19.65
N THR A 214 1.57 -6.78 20.24
CA THR A 214 0.97 -8.08 19.86
C THR A 214 -0.28 -8.45 20.63
N LYS A 215 -0.45 -8.00 21.86
CA LYS A 215 -1.64 -8.27 22.66
C LYS A 215 -2.94 -7.85 21.99
N ASP A 216 -2.92 -6.74 21.27
CA ASP A 216 -4.07 -6.16 20.58
C ASP A 216 -4.10 -6.49 19.07
N ARG A 217 -3.13 -7.27 18.55
CA ARG A 217 -3.04 -7.61 17.14
C ARG A 217 -3.59 -8.98 16.83
N ALA A 218 -4.43 -9.06 15.81
CA ALA A 218 -4.87 -10.31 15.19
C ALA A 218 -3.73 -11.14 14.56
N ASP A 219 -2.52 -10.59 14.48
CA ASP A 219 -1.39 -11.10 13.67
C ASP A 219 -0.30 -11.81 14.49
N SER A 220 -0.64 -12.43 15.64
CA SER A 220 0.35 -13.17 16.45
C SER A 220 1.07 -14.30 15.68
N SER A 221 0.46 -14.80 14.61
CA SER A 221 1.03 -15.88 13.77
C SER A 221 2.24 -15.46 12.93
N LYS A 222 2.52 -14.16 12.81
CA LYS A 222 3.70 -13.66 12.08
C LYS A 222 5.00 -13.70 12.88
N PHE A 223 4.95 -13.99 14.18
CA PHE A 223 6.13 -14.01 15.03
C PHE A 223 6.62 -15.44 15.24
N LEU A 224 7.91 -15.67 14.98
CA LEU A 224 8.63 -16.89 15.32
C LEU A 224 9.70 -16.53 16.36
N TYR A 225 9.65 -17.19 17.51
CA TYR A 225 10.60 -16.98 18.61
C TYR A 225 11.67 -18.07 18.55
N ILE A 226 12.92 -17.67 18.40
CA ILE A 226 14.02 -18.56 18.08
C ILE A 226 15.08 -18.43 19.18
N LEU A 227 15.28 -19.50 19.94
CA LEU A 227 16.38 -19.65 20.87
C LEU A 227 17.57 -20.26 20.12
N ASN A 228 18.54 -19.42 19.82
CA ASN A 228 19.74 -19.82 19.08
C ASN A 228 20.89 -20.18 20.02
N GLN A 229 21.92 -20.84 19.51
CA GLN A 229 23.11 -21.29 20.25
C GLN A 229 22.80 -22.29 21.36
N ILE A 230 21.75 -23.14 21.15
CA ILE A 230 21.35 -24.16 22.14
C ILE A 230 22.44 -25.22 22.41
N ASP A 231 23.39 -25.39 21.47
CA ASP A 231 24.57 -26.25 21.62
C ASP A 231 25.39 -25.88 22.84
N THR A 232 25.43 -24.63 23.24
CA THR A 232 26.18 -24.17 24.42
C THR A 232 25.61 -24.74 25.71
N THR A 233 24.33 -25.07 25.73
CA THR A 233 23.63 -25.68 26.90
C THR A 233 23.87 -27.20 27.01
N ALA A 234 24.48 -27.82 26.00
CA ALA A 234 24.78 -29.27 26.05
C ALA A 234 25.75 -29.68 27.16
N ARG A 235 26.43 -28.71 27.78
CA ARG A 235 27.29 -28.90 28.94
C ARG A 235 26.55 -28.77 30.28
N GLU A 236 25.32 -28.29 30.25
CA GLU A 236 24.46 -28.17 31.41
C GLU A 236 23.88 -29.56 31.79
N ASP A 237 23.64 -29.76 33.06
CA ASP A 237 23.05 -31.02 33.55
C ASP A 237 21.62 -31.27 32.99
N ASN A 238 20.90 -30.19 32.70
CA ASN A 238 19.53 -30.24 32.17
C ASN A 238 19.31 -29.20 31.07
N PRO A 239 19.68 -29.45 29.81
CA PRO A 239 19.48 -28.52 28.71
C PRO A 239 18.03 -28.08 28.48
N GLU A 240 17.06 -28.95 28.79
CA GLU A 240 15.64 -28.62 28.64
C GLU A 240 15.17 -27.56 29.62
N GLU A 241 15.82 -27.42 30.77
CA GLU A 241 15.51 -26.40 31.75
C GLU A 241 15.77 -24.96 31.19
N VAL A 242 16.79 -24.81 30.37
CA VAL A 242 17.12 -23.55 29.71
C VAL A 242 15.98 -23.14 28.76
N VAL A 243 15.48 -24.09 27.96
CA VAL A 243 14.33 -23.84 27.08
C VAL A 243 13.09 -23.49 27.88
N GLY A 244 12.84 -24.24 28.98
CA GLY A 244 11.72 -23.97 29.87
C GLY A 244 11.81 -22.63 30.62
N ALA A 245 13.03 -22.23 31.03
CA ALA A 245 13.28 -20.93 31.65
C ALA A 245 13.00 -19.77 30.65
N TRP A 246 13.51 -19.90 29.42
CA TRP A 246 13.24 -18.94 28.35
C TRP A 246 11.74 -18.80 28.04
N GLN A 247 11.02 -19.93 27.88
CA GLN A 247 9.57 -19.89 27.63
C GLN A 247 8.80 -19.26 28.78
N ARG A 248 9.18 -19.57 30.04
CA ARG A 248 8.57 -18.94 31.23
C ARG A 248 8.84 -17.43 31.27
N ALA A 249 10.05 -17.00 30.89
CA ALA A 249 10.40 -15.59 30.84
C ALA A 249 9.55 -14.86 29.79
N LEU A 250 9.41 -15.42 28.58
CA LEU A 250 8.53 -14.86 27.53
C LEU A 250 7.05 -14.79 27.98
N ALA A 251 6.58 -15.83 28.66
CA ALA A 251 5.22 -15.87 29.19
C ALA A 251 4.96 -14.79 30.28
N ARG A 252 5.97 -14.47 31.10
CA ARG A 252 5.88 -13.38 32.09
C ARG A 252 5.72 -12.02 31.41
N GLU A 253 6.38 -11.81 30.30
CA GLU A 253 6.22 -10.61 29.47
C GLU A 253 4.89 -10.61 28.67
N GLY A 254 4.09 -11.68 28.78
CA GLY A 254 2.79 -11.81 28.15
C GLY A 254 2.80 -12.44 26.76
N LEU A 255 3.94 -12.99 26.31
CA LEU A 255 4.06 -13.79 25.10
C LEU A 255 3.62 -15.24 25.36
N THR A 256 2.31 -15.43 25.46
CA THR A 256 1.72 -16.77 25.70
C THR A 256 1.35 -17.49 24.41
N ALA A 257 1.32 -16.77 23.29
CA ALA A 257 1.00 -17.31 21.97
C ALA A 257 2.16 -17.06 21.01
N GLY A 258 2.55 -18.09 20.25
CA GLY A 258 3.63 -18.02 19.27
C GLY A 258 4.21 -19.41 19.00
N ARG A 259 5.12 -19.47 18.04
CA ARG A 259 5.88 -20.67 17.73
C ARG A 259 7.29 -20.51 18.25
N PHE A 260 7.77 -21.51 18.97
CA PHE A 260 9.06 -21.49 19.66
C PHE A 260 9.97 -22.54 19.04
N TYR A 261 11.16 -22.11 18.61
CA TYR A 261 12.13 -22.92 17.91
C TYR A 261 13.48 -22.86 18.62
N THR A 262 14.27 -23.92 18.48
CA THR A 262 15.62 -24.03 19.04
C THR A 262 16.58 -24.43 17.93
N ILE A 263 17.56 -23.57 17.66
CA ILE A 263 18.54 -23.81 16.60
C ILE A 263 19.98 -23.53 17.08
N TYR A 264 20.92 -23.93 16.28
CA TYR A 264 22.33 -23.57 16.39
C TYR A 264 23.03 -23.77 15.03
N ASP A 265 24.14 -23.08 14.83
CA ASP A 265 24.96 -23.24 13.63
C ASP A 265 25.94 -24.43 13.84
N PRO A 266 25.90 -25.48 13.01
CA PRO A 266 26.83 -26.63 13.15
C PRO A 266 28.28 -26.28 13.01
N GLU A 267 28.62 -25.26 12.18
CA GLU A 267 29.99 -24.86 11.93
C GLU A 267 30.60 -24.06 13.08
N ALA A 268 29.78 -23.34 13.82
CA ALA A 268 30.18 -22.55 14.99
C ALA A 268 29.90 -23.28 16.32
N ALA A 269 29.33 -24.49 16.28
CA ALA A 269 28.83 -25.20 17.46
C ALA A 269 29.94 -25.62 18.42
N VAL A 270 29.63 -25.56 19.70
CA VAL A 270 30.46 -26.17 20.74
C VAL A 270 30.36 -27.69 20.61
N PRO A 271 31.53 -28.43 20.61
CA PRO A 271 31.51 -29.88 20.50
C PRO A 271 30.67 -30.55 21.60
N ILE A 272 29.70 -31.38 21.21
CA ILE A 272 28.88 -32.19 22.13
C ILE A 272 29.44 -33.58 22.21
N GLU A 273 30.05 -33.91 23.35
CA GLU A 273 30.79 -35.18 23.55
C GLU A 273 29.82 -36.37 23.60
N ASN A 274 28.66 -36.23 24.24
CA ASN A 274 27.66 -37.28 24.33
C ASN A 274 26.93 -37.45 23.00
N GLU A 275 27.19 -38.59 22.32
CA GLU A 275 26.66 -38.88 20.98
C GLU A 275 25.09 -38.96 20.98
N ALA A 276 24.47 -39.52 22.03
CA ALA A 276 23.01 -39.57 22.08
C ALA A 276 22.39 -38.18 22.23
N LEU A 277 23.02 -37.32 23.04
CA LEU A 277 22.59 -35.91 23.18
C LEU A 277 22.82 -35.15 21.91
N ARG A 278 23.97 -35.33 21.24
CA ARG A 278 24.29 -34.70 19.96
C ARG A 278 23.23 -35.01 18.89
N ARG A 279 22.91 -36.30 18.68
CA ARG A 279 21.89 -36.72 17.70
C ARG A 279 20.52 -36.11 17.99
N ARG A 280 20.15 -35.96 19.26
CA ARG A 280 18.91 -35.32 19.66
C ARG A 280 18.88 -33.82 19.34
N PHE A 281 19.98 -33.12 19.61
CA PHE A 281 20.10 -31.70 19.28
C PHE A 281 20.11 -31.47 17.76
N GLU A 282 20.86 -32.28 17.00
CA GLU A 282 20.88 -32.24 15.53
C GLU A 282 19.47 -32.48 14.98
N TRP A 283 18.78 -33.52 15.41
CA TRP A 283 17.42 -33.79 14.96
C TRP A 283 16.44 -32.64 15.27
N LYS A 284 16.48 -32.11 16.48
CA LYS A 284 15.63 -30.99 16.89
C LYS A 284 15.93 -29.72 16.09
N ARG A 285 17.20 -29.39 15.95
CA ARG A 285 17.64 -28.28 15.10
C ARG A 285 17.13 -28.40 13.66
N ASP A 286 17.33 -29.57 13.05
CA ASP A 286 16.96 -29.79 11.64
C ASP A 286 15.45 -29.70 11.45
N GLN A 287 14.66 -30.23 12.39
CA GLN A 287 13.21 -30.07 12.39
C GLN A 287 12.80 -28.61 12.51
N ASP A 288 13.31 -27.90 13.51
CA ASP A 288 12.96 -26.51 13.77
C ASP A 288 13.38 -25.58 12.63
N LEU A 289 14.59 -25.78 12.09
CA LEU A 289 15.09 -25.01 10.94
C LEU A 289 14.24 -25.25 9.69
N SER A 290 13.87 -26.51 9.42
CA SER A 290 12.99 -26.86 8.30
C SER A 290 11.62 -26.17 8.43
N GLU A 291 11.04 -26.08 9.62
CA GLU A 291 9.78 -25.37 9.85
C GLU A 291 9.92 -23.87 9.65
N ILE A 292 11.03 -23.25 10.12
CA ILE A 292 11.32 -21.84 9.92
C ILE A 292 11.44 -21.53 8.42
N LEU A 293 12.22 -22.32 7.68
CA LEU A 293 12.43 -22.13 6.23
C LEU A 293 11.12 -22.33 5.46
N SER A 294 10.34 -23.36 5.80
CA SER A 294 9.01 -23.57 5.22
C SER A 294 8.08 -22.39 5.47
N ARG A 295 8.14 -21.76 6.65
CA ARG A 295 7.32 -20.58 6.96
C ARG A 295 7.76 -19.37 6.15
N ILE A 296 9.06 -19.18 5.94
CA ILE A 296 9.62 -18.13 5.06
C ILE A 296 9.08 -18.27 3.62
N GLU A 297 9.06 -19.50 3.08
CA GLU A 297 8.50 -19.76 1.75
C GLU A 297 6.98 -19.50 1.70
N GLN A 298 6.25 -19.97 2.69
CA GLN A 298 4.80 -19.82 2.77
C GLN A 298 4.39 -18.35 2.76
N VAL A 299 5.14 -17.46 3.41
CA VAL A 299 4.87 -16.02 3.43
C VAL A 299 4.92 -15.41 2.04
N SER A 300 5.82 -15.87 1.18
CA SER A 300 5.90 -15.42 -0.22
C SER A 300 4.62 -15.77 -1.00
N VAL A 301 4.09 -16.97 -0.77
CA VAL A 301 2.81 -17.41 -1.36
C VAL A 301 1.65 -16.57 -0.81
N GLU A 302 1.57 -16.41 0.50
CA GLU A 302 0.53 -15.61 1.15
C GLU A 302 0.52 -14.16 0.65
N ARG A 303 1.72 -13.59 0.40
CA ARG A 303 1.83 -12.24 -0.16
C ARG A 303 1.23 -12.16 -1.55
N ALA A 304 1.45 -13.14 -2.42
CA ALA A 304 0.86 -13.17 -3.75
C ALA A 304 -0.68 -13.15 -3.68
N TYR A 305 -1.29 -13.98 -2.82
CA TYR A 305 -2.74 -13.96 -2.59
C TYR A 305 -3.23 -12.62 -2.05
N ARG A 306 -2.51 -12.01 -1.10
CA ARG A 306 -2.87 -10.69 -0.54
C ARG A 306 -2.82 -9.59 -1.60
N ILE A 307 -1.84 -9.60 -2.51
CA ILE A 307 -1.76 -8.63 -3.61
C ILE A 307 -2.95 -8.76 -4.54
N ILE A 308 -3.29 -10.00 -4.94
CA ILE A 308 -4.44 -10.23 -5.84
C ILE A 308 -5.76 -9.89 -5.13
N GLY A 309 -5.91 -10.27 -3.87
CA GLY A 309 -7.07 -9.88 -3.05
C GLY A 309 -7.19 -8.37 -2.89
N ALA A 310 -6.07 -7.65 -2.73
CA ALA A 310 -6.06 -6.19 -2.68
C ALA A 310 -6.51 -5.57 -4.01
N LEU A 311 -6.12 -6.14 -5.17
CA LEU A 311 -6.59 -5.69 -6.48
C LEU A 311 -8.11 -5.81 -6.60
N GLU A 312 -8.66 -6.98 -6.23
CA GLU A 312 -10.10 -7.22 -6.23
C GLU A 312 -10.83 -6.30 -5.26
N LYS A 313 -10.38 -6.21 -4.02
CA LYS A 313 -10.96 -5.36 -2.99
C LYS A 313 -11.00 -3.90 -3.44
N ARG A 314 -9.89 -3.34 -3.94
CA ARG A 314 -9.84 -1.96 -4.42
C ARG A 314 -10.78 -1.74 -5.62
N ALA A 315 -10.95 -2.71 -6.50
CA ALA A 315 -11.90 -2.60 -7.61
C ALA A 315 -13.35 -2.57 -7.10
N ARG A 316 -13.70 -3.43 -6.13
CA ARG A 316 -15.03 -3.43 -5.47
C ARG A 316 -15.26 -2.16 -4.66
N ASP A 317 -14.27 -1.68 -3.91
CA ASP A 317 -14.36 -0.44 -3.13
C ASP A 317 -14.74 0.77 -4.01
N ILE A 318 -14.21 0.84 -5.25
CA ILE A 318 -14.60 1.89 -6.18
C ILE A 318 -16.10 1.77 -6.54
N GLU A 319 -16.57 0.57 -6.84
CA GLU A 319 -17.95 0.33 -7.29
C GLU A 319 -18.96 0.43 -6.15
N GLU A 320 -18.68 -0.17 -4.99
CA GLU A 320 -19.62 -0.37 -3.89
C GLU A 320 -19.54 0.75 -2.82
N HIS A 321 -18.39 1.42 -2.69
CA HIS A 321 -18.19 2.45 -1.68
C HIS A 321 -18.07 3.85 -2.29
N TYR A 322 -17.05 4.09 -3.14
CA TYR A 322 -16.78 5.44 -3.64
C TYR A 322 -17.85 5.97 -4.60
N VAL A 323 -18.39 5.14 -5.47
CA VAL A 323 -19.44 5.57 -6.43
C VAL A 323 -20.73 5.94 -5.74
N PRO A 324 -21.32 5.13 -4.84
CA PRO A 324 -22.52 5.51 -4.09
C PRO A 324 -22.30 6.76 -3.24
N LYS A 325 -21.16 6.87 -2.54
CA LYS A 325 -20.86 8.04 -1.72
C LYS A 325 -20.73 9.31 -2.56
N LEU A 326 -20.06 9.25 -3.71
CA LEU A 326 -19.98 10.39 -4.62
C LEU A 326 -21.35 10.79 -5.19
N ARG A 327 -22.21 9.82 -5.48
CA ARG A 327 -23.60 10.12 -5.92
C ARG A 327 -24.38 10.84 -4.84
N GLU A 328 -24.25 10.41 -3.60
CA GLU A 328 -24.88 11.05 -2.45
C GLU A 328 -24.41 12.50 -2.29
N LEU A 329 -23.10 12.73 -2.28
CA LEU A 329 -22.49 14.05 -2.17
C LEU A 329 -22.90 14.98 -3.34
N ILE A 330 -22.95 14.45 -4.56
CA ILE A 330 -23.42 15.19 -5.74
C ILE A 330 -24.91 15.51 -5.61
N ALA A 331 -25.73 14.59 -5.11
CA ALA A 331 -27.16 14.81 -4.89
C ALA A 331 -27.41 15.89 -3.82
N ARG A 332 -26.67 15.88 -2.69
CA ARG A 332 -26.73 16.92 -1.66
C ARG A 332 -26.35 18.30 -2.24
N TRP A 333 -25.23 18.36 -2.96
CA TRP A 333 -24.80 19.61 -3.63
C TRP A 333 -25.83 20.12 -4.64
N ARG A 334 -26.33 19.25 -5.52
CA ARG A 334 -27.34 19.58 -6.52
C ARG A 334 -28.61 20.12 -5.88
N ARG A 335 -29.12 19.47 -4.82
CA ARG A 335 -30.30 19.92 -4.07
C ARG A 335 -30.09 21.32 -3.51
N GLN A 336 -28.95 21.60 -2.92
CA GLN A 336 -28.63 22.93 -2.39
C GLN A 336 -28.60 23.98 -3.51
N VAL A 337 -27.94 23.71 -4.63
CA VAL A 337 -27.87 24.61 -5.78
C VAL A 337 -29.26 24.91 -6.31
N LEU A 338 -30.09 23.87 -6.56
CA LEU A 338 -31.44 24.05 -7.10
C LEU A 338 -32.39 24.81 -6.15
N ILE A 339 -32.28 24.59 -4.84
CA ILE A 339 -33.09 25.31 -3.85
C ILE A 339 -32.73 26.81 -3.87
N TRP A 340 -31.45 27.14 -3.89
CA TRP A 340 -31.02 28.54 -3.93
C TRP A 340 -31.33 29.22 -5.26
N ASP A 341 -31.13 28.53 -6.39
CA ASP A 341 -31.48 29.07 -7.71
C ASP A 341 -32.99 29.31 -7.81
N ALA A 342 -33.84 28.38 -7.33
CA ALA A 342 -35.28 28.56 -7.24
C ALA A 342 -35.68 29.73 -6.32
N GLY A 343 -34.98 29.87 -5.19
CA GLY A 343 -35.16 30.99 -4.26
C GLY A 343 -34.90 32.35 -4.92
N TRP A 344 -33.83 32.47 -5.71
CA TRP A 344 -33.55 33.70 -6.45
C TRP A 344 -34.58 33.99 -7.52
N VAL A 345 -35.06 33.00 -8.24
CA VAL A 345 -36.14 33.14 -9.23
C VAL A 345 -37.45 33.58 -8.58
N LEU A 346 -37.82 32.98 -7.46
CA LEU A 346 -38.99 33.33 -6.67
C LEU A 346 -38.88 34.76 -6.12
N LEU A 347 -37.73 35.16 -5.60
CA LEU A 347 -37.47 36.51 -5.10
C LEU A 347 -37.61 37.54 -6.20
N GLY A 348 -37.03 37.30 -7.37
CA GLY A 348 -37.17 38.17 -8.55
C GLY A 348 -38.61 38.26 -9.06
N GLY A 349 -39.29 37.13 -9.12
CA GLY A 349 -40.71 37.06 -9.51
C GLY A 349 -41.63 37.78 -8.52
N SER A 350 -41.42 37.59 -7.21
CA SER A 350 -42.20 38.31 -6.18
C SER A 350 -41.91 39.81 -6.17
N ALA A 351 -40.66 40.24 -6.39
CA ALA A 351 -40.31 41.66 -6.54
C ALA A 351 -41.03 42.29 -7.76
N ALA A 352 -41.06 41.58 -8.89
CA ALA A 352 -41.79 42.01 -10.08
C ALA A 352 -43.34 42.05 -9.85
N ALA A 353 -43.90 41.08 -9.10
CA ALA A 353 -45.29 41.10 -8.73
C ALA A 353 -45.63 42.23 -7.74
N ALA A 354 -44.76 42.44 -6.75
CA ALA A 354 -44.92 43.49 -5.75
C ALA A 354 -44.89 44.90 -6.37
N SER A 355 -44.16 45.09 -7.49
CA SER A 355 -44.13 46.37 -8.19
C SER A 355 -45.54 46.85 -8.66
N ARG A 356 -46.47 45.92 -8.82
CA ARG A 356 -47.90 46.21 -9.19
C ARG A 356 -48.71 46.78 -8.04
N PHE A 357 -48.26 46.65 -6.79
CA PHE A 357 -48.89 47.16 -5.58
C PHE A 357 -48.27 48.44 -5.06
N LEU A 358 -47.33 49.04 -5.82
CA LEU A 358 -46.70 50.31 -5.47
C LEU A 358 -47.72 51.47 -5.54
N PRO A 359 -47.55 52.52 -4.71
CA PRO A 359 -48.32 53.76 -4.83
C PRO A 359 -48.24 54.33 -6.23
N PRO A 360 -49.32 54.97 -6.75
CA PRO A 360 -49.39 55.42 -8.16
C PRO A 360 -48.17 56.28 -8.62
N ALA A 361 -47.65 57.11 -7.76
CA ALA A 361 -46.48 57.94 -8.09
C ALA A 361 -45.17 57.10 -8.23
N MET A 362 -45.00 56.01 -7.49
CA MET A 362 -43.88 55.08 -7.61
C MET A 362 -44.10 54.12 -8.77
N ALA A 363 -45.32 53.64 -8.97
CA ALA A 363 -45.68 52.76 -10.09
C ALA A 363 -45.40 53.46 -11.45
N ALA A 364 -45.78 54.72 -11.61
CA ALA A 364 -45.49 55.51 -12.80
C ALA A 364 -43.99 55.64 -13.12
N ASN A 365 -43.14 55.76 -12.11
CA ASN A 365 -41.69 55.81 -12.30
C ASN A 365 -41.15 54.46 -12.74
N VAL A 366 -41.66 53.32 -12.20
CA VAL A 366 -41.28 51.96 -12.61
C VAL A 366 -41.77 51.67 -14.03
N ASP A 367 -43.01 52.05 -14.38
CA ASP A 367 -43.54 51.85 -15.72
C ASP A 367 -42.83 52.68 -16.76
N ASN A 368 -42.45 53.95 -16.47
CA ASN A 368 -41.65 54.79 -17.33
C ASN A 368 -40.23 54.23 -17.53
N GLY A 369 -39.61 53.69 -16.46
CA GLY A 369 -38.32 53.03 -16.53
C GLY A 369 -38.35 51.74 -17.38
N LEU A 370 -39.38 50.92 -17.21
CA LEU A 370 -39.61 49.74 -18.07
C LEU A 370 -39.90 50.11 -19.51
N ALA A 371 -40.72 51.14 -19.75
CA ALA A 371 -41.02 51.63 -21.09
C ALA A 371 -39.76 52.13 -21.82
N GLN A 372 -38.84 52.80 -21.11
CA GLN A 372 -37.55 53.19 -21.68
C GLN A 372 -36.65 51.99 -22.01
N LEU A 373 -36.68 50.92 -21.19
CA LEU A 373 -35.92 49.69 -21.46
C LEU A 373 -36.43 48.93 -22.70
N PHE A 374 -37.74 49.05 -23.01
CA PHE A 374 -38.36 48.44 -24.18
C PHE A 374 -38.45 49.40 -25.41
N ALA A 375 -38.06 50.66 -25.27
CA ALA A 375 -38.20 51.69 -26.31
C ALA A 375 -37.30 51.46 -27.53
N SER A 376 -36.16 50.77 -27.37
CA SER A 376 -35.29 50.39 -28.46
C SER A 376 -34.83 48.94 -28.38
N PRO A 377 -34.77 48.22 -29.51
CA PRO A 377 -34.35 46.83 -29.55
C PRO A 377 -32.91 46.63 -29.01
N LEU A 378 -32.06 47.63 -29.19
CA LEU A 378 -30.66 47.61 -28.77
C LEU A 378 -30.53 47.69 -27.22
N VAL A 379 -31.33 48.58 -26.57
CA VAL A 379 -31.37 48.72 -25.11
C VAL A 379 -32.01 47.48 -24.48
N MET A 380 -33.07 46.97 -25.08
CA MET A 380 -33.71 45.72 -24.63
C MET A 380 -32.75 44.55 -24.67
N MET A 381 -31.97 44.38 -25.77
CA MET A 381 -30.99 43.36 -25.91
C MET A 381 -29.83 43.53 -24.90
N GLY A 382 -29.34 44.74 -24.68
CA GLY A 382 -28.34 45.05 -23.68
C GLY A 382 -28.78 44.72 -22.28
N THR A 383 -30.00 45.09 -21.89
CA THR A 383 -30.59 44.79 -20.61
C THR A 383 -30.76 43.28 -20.39
N ALA A 384 -31.25 42.57 -21.41
CA ALA A 384 -31.37 41.11 -21.35
C ALA A 384 -30.00 40.43 -21.16
N VAL A 385 -28.98 40.91 -21.86
CA VAL A 385 -27.59 40.41 -21.67
C VAL A 385 -27.09 40.63 -20.23
N VAL A 386 -27.30 41.82 -19.67
CA VAL A 386 -26.89 42.14 -18.29
C VAL A 386 -27.65 41.26 -17.27
N LEU A 387 -28.93 41.04 -17.45
CA LEU A 387 -29.74 40.17 -16.59
C LEU A 387 -29.28 38.70 -16.66
N VAL A 388 -29.03 38.20 -17.86
CA VAL A 388 -28.49 36.84 -18.07
C VAL A 388 -27.12 36.67 -17.43
N MET A 389 -26.24 37.65 -17.63
CA MET A 389 -24.88 37.64 -17.01
C MET A 389 -24.97 37.71 -15.49
N GLY A 390 -25.85 38.51 -14.93
CA GLY A 390 -26.13 38.60 -13.48
C GLY A 390 -26.67 37.25 -12.93
N ALA A 391 -27.63 36.66 -13.62
CA ALA A 391 -28.18 35.34 -13.24
C ALA A 391 -27.10 34.23 -13.29
N LEU A 392 -26.29 34.21 -14.35
CA LEU A 392 -25.16 33.28 -14.47
C LEU A 392 -24.12 33.51 -13.34
N TYR A 393 -23.78 34.75 -13.03
CA TYR A 393 -22.87 35.06 -11.94
C TYR A 393 -23.38 34.55 -10.61
N LEU A 394 -24.67 34.82 -10.29
CA LEU A 394 -25.31 34.33 -9.08
C LEU A 394 -25.31 32.80 -9.03
N HIS A 395 -25.72 32.13 -10.12
CA HIS A 395 -25.74 30.70 -10.24
C HIS A 395 -24.34 30.10 -9.94
N PHE A 396 -23.27 30.62 -10.51
CA PHE A 396 -21.91 30.15 -10.25
C PHE A 396 -21.42 30.47 -8.84
N ARG A 397 -21.87 31.57 -8.23
CA ARG A 397 -21.60 31.88 -6.81
C ARG A 397 -22.24 30.86 -5.88
N VAL A 398 -23.52 30.56 -6.11
CA VAL A 398 -24.27 29.53 -5.37
C VAL A 398 -23.62 28.17 -5.50
N ARG A 399 -23.22 27.77 -6.72
CA ARG A 399 -22.50 26.50 -6.95
C ARG A 399 -21.21 26.40 -6.16
N ARG A 400 -20.40 27.46 -6.14
CA ARG A 400 -19.15 27.48 -5.36
C ARG A 400 -19.39 27.39 -3.87
N TRP A 401 -20.36 28.15 -3.37
CA TRP A 401 -20.73 28.14 -1.96
C TRP A 401 -21.25 26.77 -1.51
N ALA A 402 -22.17 26.20 -2.24
CA ALA A 402 -22.70 24.86 -1.96
C ALA A 402 -21.60 23.77 -2.03
N ALA A 403 -20.67 23.89 -2.99
CA ALA A 403 -19.54 22.97 -3.07
C ALA A 403 -18.58 23.11 -1.88
N ALA A 404 -18.29 24.34 -1.45
CA ALA A 404 -17.43 24.57 -0.28
C ALA A 404 -18.02 23.98 1.00
N LYS A 405 -19.36 24.12 1.18
CA LYS A 405 -20.08 23.54 2.32
C LYS A 405 -19.97 22.02 2.35
N VAL A 406 -20.23 21.35 1.23
CA VAL A 406 -20.12 19.88 1.14
C VAL A 406 -18.67 19.42 1.37
N VAL A 407 -17.67 20.16 0.87
CA VAL A 407 -16.24 19.85 1.14
C VAL A 407 -15.93 19.96 2.64
N GLN A 408 -16.51 20.91 3.34
CA GLN A 408 -16.34 21.02 4.79
C GLN A 408 -16.99 19.84 5.53
N GLU A 409 -18.18 19.41 5.11
CA GLU A 409 -18.85 18.22 5.63
C GLU A 409 -18.00 16.96 5.42
N ILE A 410 -17.41 16.76 4.22
CA ILE A 410 -16.51 15.62 3.93
C ILE A 410 -15.34 15.57 4.90
N LYS A 411 -14.71 16.72 5.18
CA LYS A 411 -13.55 16.80 6.08
C LYS A 411 -13.90 16.55 7.56
N GLN A 412 -15.14 16.72 7.95
CA GLN A 412 -15.62 16.45 9.30
C GLN A 412 -16.08 15.00 9.48
N GLU A 413 -16.62 14.39 8.42
CA GLU A 413 -17.18 13.03 8.49
C GLU A 413 -16.15 11.92 8.25
N HIS A 414 -15.02 12.20 7.61
CA HIS A 414 -14.04 11.19 7.17
C HIS A 414 -12.62 11.44 7.71
N VAL A 415 -11.86 10.35 7.83
CA VAL A 415 -10.44 10.39 8.19
C VAL A 415 -9.62 11.04 7.06
N ASP A 416 -8.54 11.70 7.40
CA ASP A 416 -7.76 12.60 6.54
C ASP A 416 -7.50 12.09 5.11
N GLU A 417 -7.07 10.84 4.92
CA GLU A 417 -6.75 10.27 3.61
C GLU A 417 -8.01 10.03 2.75
N GLU A 418 -9.07 9.50 3.35
CA GLU A 418 -10.34 9.28 2.66
C GLU A 418 -11.03 10.61 2.34
N ALA A 419 -10.99 11.56 3.28
CA ALA A 419 -11.50 12.92 3.10
C ALA A 419 -10.82 13.63 1.93
N GLU A 420 -9.51 13.48 1.78
CA GLU A 420 -8.76 14.07 0.67
C GLU A 420 -9.17 13.47 -0.67
N THR A 421 -9.23 12.13 -0.75
CA THR A 421 -9.65 11.39 -1.94
C THR A 421 -11.07 11.77 -2.39
N LEU A 422 -12.04 11.77 -1.45
CA LEU A 422 -13.42 12.16 -1.73
C LEU A 422 -13.52 13.65 -2.13
N THR A 423 -12.77 14.52 -1.45
CA THR A 423 -12.76 15.97 -1.78
C THR A 423 -12.22 16.19 -3.19
N ARG A 424 -11.14 15.52 -3.59
CA ARG A 424 -10.54 15.59 -4.92
C ARG A 424 -11.54 15.13 -6.00
N ALA A 425 -12.16 13.97 -5.77
CA ALA A 425 -13.17 13.43 -6.68
C ALA A 425 -14.41 14.31 -6.75
N PHE A 426 -14.90 14.85 -5.62
CA PHE A 426 -16.06 15.73 -5.55
C PHE A 426 -15.80 17.07 -6.26
N LYS A 427 -14.66 17.73 -6.03
CA LYS A 427 -14.29 18.97 -6.73
C LYS A 427 -14.30 18.80 -8.25
N ARG A 428 -13.92 17.63 -8.76
CA ARG A 428 -13.99 17.31 -10.18
C ARG A 428 -15.42 17.22 -10.69
N ASN A 429 -16.33 16.79 -9.84
CA ASN A 429 -17.77 16.68 -10.15
C ASN A 429 -18.50 18.03 -10.10
N THR A 430 -17.99 18.99 -9.38
CA THR A 430 -18.58 20.33 -9.21
C THR A 430 -17.91 21.42 -10.07
N HIS A 431 -17.08 21.01 -11.05
CA HIS A 431 -16.41 21.94 -11.96
C HIS A 431 -17.42 22.77 -12.75
N MET A 432 -17.04 24.04 -13.07
CA MET A 432 -17.90 25.04 -13.69
C MET A 432 -18.61 24.56 -14.97
N LEU A 433 -17.90 23.83 -15.84
CA LEU A 433 -18.42 23.36 -17.12
C LEU A 433 -19.34 22.12 -17.02
N ARG A 434 -19.50 21.56 -15.83
CA ARG A 434 -20.34 20.38 -15.67
C ARG A 434 -21.78 20.77 -15.34
N SER A 435 -22.73 20.15 -16.04
CA SER A 435 -24.15 20.33 -15.77
C SER A 435 -24.51 19.87 -14.36
N VAL A 436 -25.34 20.65 -13.65
CA VAL A 436 -25.90 20.32 -12.33
C VAL A 436 -26.83 19.10 -12.42
N PHE A 437 -27.42 18.83 -13.59
CA PHE A 437 -28.38 17.75 -13.78
C PHE A 437 -27.76 16.36 -13.96
N CYS A 438 -26.43 16.24 -14.09
CA CYS A 438 -25.75 14.95 -14.21
C CYS A 438 -25.66 14.23 -12.84
N PRO A 439 -26.36 13.11 -12.61
CA PRO A 439 -26.36 12.41 -11.32
C PRO A 439 -25.12 11.54 -11.12
N ASP A 440 -24.54 10.99 -12.19
CA ASP A 440 -23.41 10.06 -12.12
C ASP A 440 -22.10 10.79 -11.94
N PRO A 441 -21.14 10.24 -11.16
CA PRO A 441 -19.79 10.79 -11.00
C PRO A 441 -19.03 10.87 -12.32
N VAL A 442 -18.17 11.88 -12.46
CA VAL A 442 -17.24 11.99 -13.60
C VAL A 442 -16.40 10.74 -13.68
N GLY A 443 -16.25 10.20 -14.88
CA GLY A 443 -15.47 8.98 -15.09
C GLY A 443 -16.22 7.68 -14.83
N TRP A 444 -17.44 7.72 -14.27
CA TRP A 444 -18.30 6.54 -14.09
C TRP A 444 -19.04 6.20 -15.39
N SER A 445 -18.25 5.86 -16.44
CA SER A 445 -18.74 5.49 -17.76
C SER A 445 -18.94 3.97 -17.88
N TRP A 446 -19.71 3.54 -18.89
CA TRP A 446 -19.85 2.12 -19.22
C TRP A 446 -18.49 1.42 -19.43
N ARG A 447 -17.52 2.08 -20.08
CA ARG A 447 -16.16 1.54 -20.29
C ARG A 447 -15.44 1.27 -18.98
N ASN A 448 -15.53 2.18 -18.02
CA ASN A 448 -14.86 2.03 -16.73
C ASN A 448 -15.56 0.98 -15.86
N ARG A 449 -16.89 0.88 -15.90
CA ARG A 449 -17.63 -0.21 -15.23
C ARG A 449 -17.23 -1.58 -15.78
N ARG A 450 -17.14 -1.70 -17.12
CA ARG A 450 -16.67 -2.95 -17.76
C ARG A 450 -15.22 -3.27 -17.38
N ALA A 451 -14.35 -2.26 -17.32
CA ALA A 451 -12.95 -2.42 -16.89
C ALA A 451 -12.86 -2.98 -15.47
N LEU A 452 -13.65 -2.46 -14.52
CA LEU A 452 -13.68 -3.00 -13.15
C LEU A 452 -14.11 -4.45 -13.11
N LYS A 453 -15.17 -4.84 -13.85
CA LYS A 453 -15.61 -6.24 -13.93
C LYS A 453 -14.52 -7.15 -14.52
N ILE A 454 -13.81 -6.71 -15.55
CA ILE A 454 -12.67 -7.45 -16.12
C ILE A 454 -11.56 -7.61 -15.09
N ILE A 455 -11.25 -6.55 -14.31
CA ILE A 455 -10.22 -6.60 -13.27
C ILE A 455 -10.59 -7.64 -12.21
N VAL A 456 -11.83 -7.64 -11.71
CA VAL A 456 -12.31 -8.63 -10.73
C VAL A 456 -12.25 -10.05 -11.30
N SER A 457 -12.71 -10.24 -12.54
CA SER A 457 -12.63 -11.56 -13.21
C SER A 457 -11.18 -12.03 -13.40
N SER A 458 -10.28 -11.12 -13.79
CA SER A 458 -8.85 -11.43 -13.95
C SER A 458 -8.19 -11.75 -12.60
N ALA A 459 -8.57 -11.04 -11.51
CA ALA A 459 -8.08 -11.35 -10.16
C ALA A 459 -8.49 -12.79 -9.76
N ASN A 460 -9.75 -13.18 -9.99
CA ASN A 460 -10.22 -14.53 -9.71
C ASN A 460 -9.46 -15.59 -10.53
N GLN A 461 -9.17 -15.31 -11.79
CA GLN A 461 -8.35 -16.22 -12.63
C GLN A 461 -6.92 -16.35 -12.08
N LEU A 462 -6.31 -15.24 -11.63
CA LEU A 462 -4.99 -15.27 -11.01
C LEU A 462 -4.96 -16.09 -9.72
N VAL A 463 -6.01 -16.00 -8.89
CA VAL A 463 -6.16 -16.86 -7.70
C VAL A 463 -6.25 -18.34 -8.11
N GLN A 464 -7.04 -18.67 -9.14
CA GLN A 464 -7.13 -20.04 -9.63
C GLN A 464 -5.78 -20.56 -10.14
N ASN A 465 -5.07 -19.76 -10.95
CA ASN A 465 -3.74 -20.13 -11.44
C ASN A 465 -2.73 -20.34 -10.30
N LEU A 466 -2.82 -19.56 -9.20
CA LEU A 466 -2.02 -19.79 -8.01
C LEU A 466 -2.42 -21.09 -7.31
N ASN A 467 -3.71 -21.36 -7.15
CA ASN A 467 -4.20 -22.58 -6.55
C ASN A 467 -3.73 -23.79 -7.35
N ASP A 468 -3.89 -23.78 -8.68
CA ASP A 468 -3.49 -24.89 -9.56
C ASP A 468 -1.99 -25.18 -9.44
N ARG A 469 -1.17 -24.16 -9.25
CA ARG A 469 0.28 -24.30 -9.06
C ARG A 469 0.65 -24.97 -7.73
N PHE A 470 -0.10 -24.70 -6.65
CA PHE A 470 0.21 -25.20 -5.31
C PHE A 470 -0.59 -26.42 -4.89
N THR A 471 -1.71 -26.70 -5.56
CA THR A 471 -2.62 -27.79 -5.22
C THR A 471 -2.66 -28.88 -6.27
N ASP A 472 -1.79 -28.84 -7.28
CA ASP A 472 -1.72 -29.89 -8.31
C ASP A 472 -1.38 -31.24 -7.66
N PRO A 473 -2.35 -32.20 -7.63
CA PRO A 473 -2.14 -33.50 -7.01
C PRO A 473 -1.12 -34.37 -7.74
N SER A 474 -0.72 -34.00 -8.96
CA SER A 474 0.28 -34.74 -9.74
C SER A 474 1.70 -34.58 -9.21
N GLY A 475 1.97 -33.59 -8.38
CA GLY A 475 3.30 -33.24 -7.87
C GLY A 475 4.29 -32.76 -8.94
N LYS A 476 3.85 -32.66 -10.19
CA LYS A 476 4.66 -32.10 -11.27
C LYS A 476 4.53 -30.59 -11.24
N ARG A 477 5.64 -29.89 -10.93
CA ARG A 477 5.66 -28.42 -11.09
C ARG A 477 5.29 -28.10 -12.55
N PRO A 478 4.26 -27.26 -12.82
CA PRO A 478 3.98 -26.89 -14.20
C PRO A 478 5.23 -26.21 -14.76
N VAL A 479 5.73 -26.76 -15.84
CA VAL A 479 6.75 -26.11 -16.67
C VAL A 479 6.11 -24.81 -17.12
N VAL A 480 6.73 -23.68 -16.76
CA VAL A 480 6.33 -22.37 -17.29
C VAL A 480 6.60 -22.46 -18.80
N GLU A 481 5.57 -22.74 -19.59
CA GLU A 481 5.64 -22.52 -21.04
C GLU A 481 5.94 -21.04 -21.21
N GLU A 482 7.13 -20.73 -21.70
CA GLU A 482 7.44 -19.42 -22.25
C GLU A 482 6.35 -19.11 -23.27
N VAL A 483 5.53 -18.11 -22.97
CA VAL A 483 4.55 -17.59 -23.91
C VAL A 483 5.35 -17.05 -25.08
N ASP A 484 5.37 -17.82 -26.15
CA ASP A 484 5.99 -17.45 -27.42
C ASP A 484 5.35 -16.14 -27.91
N GLU A 485 6.13 -15.06 -27.88
CA GLU A 485 5.72 -13.72 -28.31
C GLU A 485 5.38 -13.65 -29.83
N SER A 486 5.36 -14.81 -30.54
CA SER A 486 5.12 -14.88 -32.00
C SER A 486 3.65 -14.86 -32.42
N GLU A 487 2.69 -15.00 -31.50
CA GLU A 487 1.26 -14.83 -31.81
C GLU A 487 0.70 -13.46 -31.46
N SER A 488 1.21 -12.42 -32.14
CA SER A 488 0.46 -11.18 -32.29
C SER A 488 -0.79 -11.44 -33.14
N PRO A 489 -2.00 -11.04 -32.71
CA PRO A 489 -3.19 -11.17 -33.53
C PRO A 489 -2.99 -10.36 -34.82
N LYS A 490 -2.86 -11.05 -35.94
CA LYS A 490 -2.85 -10.47 -37.29
C LYS A 490 -4.07 -9.55 -37.42
N ALA A 491 -3.80 -8.32 -37.79
CA ALA A 491 -4.80 -7.37 -38.22
C ALA A 491 -5.61 -7.99 -39.35
N ILE A 492 -6.91 -8.07 -39.17
CA ILE A 492 -7.85 -8.46 -40.24
C ILE A 492 -7.80 -7.33 -41.26
N SER A 493 -7.00 -7.51 -42.29
CA SER A 493 -7.06 -6.72 -43.51
C SER A 493 -8.32 -7.15 -44.26
N GLY A 494 -9.28 -6.19 -44.34
CA GLY A 494 -10.49 -6.41 -45.13
C GLY A 494 -10.16 -6.65 -46.57
N GLU A 495 -10.54 -7.83 -47.05
CA GLU A 495 -10.53 -8.20 -48.43
C GLU A 495 -11.68 -7.47 -49.15
N VAL A 496 -11.31 -6.57 -50.05
CA VAL A 496 -12.25 -5.91 -50.98
C VAL A 496 -12.62 -6.89 -52.07
N VAL A 497 -13.86 -7.35 -52.06
CA VAL A 497 -14.45 -8.16 -53.13
C VAL A 497 -14.73 -7.26 -54.34
N PRO A 498 -14.22 -7.56 -55.54
CA PRO A 498 -14.57 -6.82 -56.76
C PRO A 498 -16.02 -7.11 -57.14
N ARG A 499 -16.80 -6.07 -57.44
CA ARG A 499 -18.10 -6.20 -58.12
C ARG A 499 -17.85 -6.61 -59.55
N GLU A 500 -18.36 -7.76 -59.98
CA GLU A 500 -18.57 -8.09 -61.40
C GLU A 500 -19.69 -7.20 -61.98
N GLU A 501 -19.33 -6.45 -63.00
CA GLU A 501 -20.28 -5.85 -63.94
C GLU A 501 -20.79 -6.97 -64.86
N THR A 502 -22.10 -7.20 -64.89
CA THR A 502 -22.77 -7.95 -65.96
C THR A 502 -23.52 -6.95 -66.86
N VAL A 503 -23.24 -7.09 -68.12
CA VAL A 503 -23.88 -6.53 -69.32
C VAL A 503 -25.40 -6.81 -69.35
#